data_0e413e31e10e9261a0c2abf16a07d60f
#
_entry.id   0e413e31e10e9261a0c2abf16a07d60f
#
_cell.length_a   1.000
_cell.length_b   1.000
_cell.length_c   1.000
_cell.angle_alpha   90.00
_cell.angle_beta   90.00
_cell.angle_gamma   90.00
#
_symmetry.space_group_name_H-M   'P 1'
#
loop_
_entity.id
_entity.type
_entity.pdbx_description
1 polymer ?
#
loop_
_entity_poly.entity_id
_entity_poly.type
_entity_poly.pdbx_seq_one_letter_code
_entity_poly.pdbx_strand_id
1 'polypeptide(L)'
;MGTCKRSIRATHPIMRAAPRPKLHLLVCANRREDSPLGPGCAERGDALYDALKGEVAARGKHVEIWVTKTHCLGICPKHGATVARYPSPDPIISDVEVCDVPALLAEAGAGNPDPAAGWDAIERELLAIEELQTKKVLDLARRLKPGLTLEDVQNPHDFPELDDADWHYADGILTGTKSVTSALRAMRLRSSGNE
;
A
#
# COMPACT_ATOMS: atom_id res chain seq x y z
N MET A 1 38.85 12.97 -2.29
CA MET A 1 37.53 12.43 -1.98
C MET A 1 36.92 11.88 -3.26
N GLY A 2 36.99 10.56 -3.45
CA GLY A 2 36.49 9.91 -4.66
C GLY A 2 34.96 9.72 -4.57
N THR A 3 34.21 10.34 -5.46
CA THR A 3 32.76 10.15 -5.59
C THR A 3 32.50 8.77 -6.15
N CYS A 4 31.90 7.89 -5.34
CA CYS A 4 31.42 6.59 -5.80
C CYS A 4 30.27 6.77 -6.80
N LYS A 5 30.59 6.72 -8.10
CA LYS A 5 29.59 6.79 -9.21
C LYS A 5 28.98 5.43 -9.52
N ARG A 6 28.65 4.61 -8.52
CA ARG A 6 27.98 3.33 -8.78
C ARG A 6 26.47 3.54 -8.90
N SER A 7 25.94 3.37 -10.09
CA SER A 7 24.50 3.26 -10.33
C SER A 7 24.01 1.94 -9.72
N ILE A 8 23.10 2.02 -8.76
CA ILE A 8 22.45 0.85 -8.14
C ILE A 8 21.43 0.31 -9.14
N ARG A 9 21.87 -0.56 -10.03
CA ARG A 9 20.95 -1.37 -10.85
C ARG A 9 20.81 -2.74 -10.21
N ALA A 10 19.59 -3.30 -10.23
CA ALA A 10 19.27 -4.62 -9.69
C ALA A 10 20.11 -5.79 -10.26
N THR A 11 20.89 -5.52 -11.31
CA THR A 11 21.74 -6.48 -12.02
C THR A 11 23.23 -6.40 -11.66
N HIS A 12 23.63 -5.65 -10.61
CA HIS A 12 25.04 -5.57 -10.23
C HIS A 12 25.47 -6.89 -9.60
N PRO A 13 26.52 -7.58 -10.13
CA PRO A 13 26.91 -8.93 -9.70
C PRO A 13 27.36 -9.04 -8.24
N ILE A 14 27.67 -7.92 -7.59
CA ILE A 14 28.11 -7.85 -6.19
C ILE A 14 26.97 -7.49 -5.23
N MET A 15 25.84 -6.99 -5.74
CA MET A 15 24.67 -6.63 -4.92
C MET A 15 23.56 -7.67 -5.10
N ARG A 16 23.28 -8.41 -4.04
CA ARG A 16 22.16 -9.35 -4.00
C ARG A 16 21.00 -8.72 -3.22
N ALA A 17 19.78 -8.89 -3.73
CA ALA A 17 18.60 -8.55 -2.95
C ALA A 17 18.56 -9.45 -1.72
N ALA A 18 18.40 -8.85 -0.54
CA ALA A 18 18.13 -9.62 0.67
C ALA A 18 16.67 -10.12 0.64
N PRO A 19 16.37 -11.29 1.21
CA PRO A 19 15.00 -11.74 1.38
C PRO A 19 14.22 -10.69 2.18
N ARG A 20 12.95 -10.47 1.84
CA ARG A 20 12.09 -9.54 2.58
C ARG A 20 11.46 -10.27 3.77
N PRO A 21 11.49 -9.73 4.98
CA PRO A 21 10.74 -10.27 6.10
C PRO A 21 9.24 -10.05 5.88
N LYS A 22 8.41 -10.88 6.49
CA LYS A 22 6.96 -10.67 6.56
C LYS A 22 6.61 -9.45 7.40
N LEU A 23 7.41 -9.19 8.45
CA LEU A 23 7.29 -8.04 9.31
C LEU A 23 8.68 -7.53 9.69
N HIS A 24 8.93 -6.24 9.52
CA HIS A 24 10.13 -5.58 10.00
C HIS A 24 9.74 -4.50 11.03
N LEU A 25 10.19 -4.67 12.26
CA LEU A 25 10.00 -3.75 13.36
C LEU A 25 11.26 -2.91 13.56
N LEU A 26 11.14 -1.60 13.42
CA LEU A 26 12.19 -0.64 13.69
C LEU A 26 11.89 0.03 15.04
N VAL A 27 12.66 -0.29 16.07
CA VAL A 27 12.44 0.19 17.44
C VAL A 27 13.33 1.41 17.70
N CYS A 28 12.73 2.54 18.03
CA CYS A 28 13.46 3.73 18.41
C CYS A 28 14.17 3.52 19.75
N ALA A 29 15.49 3.57 19.74
CA ALA A 29 16.33 3.55 20.94
C ALA A 29 17.18 4.83 21.06
N ASN A 30 16.70 5.93 20.47
CA ASN A 30 17.41 7.20 20.45
C ASN A 30 17.55 7.78 21.83
N ARG A 31 18.79 8.16 22.20
CA ARG A 31 19.15 8.86 23.44
C ARG A 31 19.35 10.33 23.12
N ARG A 32 18.91 11.18 24.01
CA ARG A 32 19.13 12.63 23.95
C ARG A 32 19.65 13.09 25.30
N GLU A 33 20.79 13.73 25.28
CA GLU A 33 21.34 14.41 26.43
C GLU A 33 20.91 15.87 26.39
N ASP A 34 20.50 16.40 27.51
CA ASP A 34 20.12 17.83 27.70
C ASP A 34 19.10 18.39 26.66
N SER A 35 18.19 17.57 26.20
CA SER A 35 17.19 17.98 25.22
C SER A 35 15.89 18.45 25.89
N PRO A 36 15.34 19.62 25.47
CA PRO A 36 14.04 20.09 25.97
C PRO A 36 12.89 19.14 25.60
N LEU A 37 13.10 18.23 24.66
CA LEU A 37 12.14 17.21 24.23
C LEU A 37 12.23 15.92 25.06
N GLY A 38 13.04 15.93 26.13
CA GLY A 38 13.26 14.77 26.97
C GLY A 38 14.29 13.76 26.45
N PRO A 39 14.53 12.67 27.19
CA PRO A 39 15.65 11.74 26.95
C PRO A 39 15.50 10.86 25.71
N GLY A 40 14.41 10.94 24.98
CA GLY A 40 14.10 10.04 23.88
C GLY A 40 13.49 8.72 24.37
N CYS A 41 13.53 7.68 23.52
CA CYS A 41 13.05 6.33 23.90
C CYS A 41 14.09 5.58 24.75
N ALA A 42 15.37 5.81 24.50
CA ALA A 42 16.52 5.38 25.33
C ALA A 42 16.36 3.94 25.89
N GLU A 43 16.44 3.78 27.23
CA GLU A 43 16.34 2.48 27.91
C GLU A 43 15.00 1.77 27.66
N ARG A 44 13.91 2.52 27.47
CA ARG A 44 12.59 1.94 27.14
C ARG A 44 12.60 1.29 25.77
N GLY A 45 13.23 1.94 24.81
CA GLY A 45 13.44 1.39 23.46
C GLY A 45 14.36 0.17 23.46
N ASP A 46 15.43 0.21 24.27
CA ASP A 46 16.33 -0.93 24.44
C ASP A 46 15.60 -2.14 25.03
N ALA A 47 14.84 -1.93 26.12
CA ALA A 47 14.07 -3.00 26.77
C ALA A 47 13.03 -3.62 25.83
N LEU A 48 12.31 -2.79 25.06
CA LEU A 48 11.34 -3.25 24.07
C LEU A 48 12.02 -4.05 22.95
N TYR A 49 13.16 -3.56 22.44
CA TYR A 49 13.93 -4.28 21.41
C TYR A 49 14.37 -5.65 21.90
N ASP A 50 14.94 -5.72 23.12
CA ASP A 50 15.43 -6.98 23.66
C ASP A 50 14.29 -7.98 23.91
N ALA A 51 13.12 -7.52 24.38
CA ALA A 51 11.93 -8.34 24.54
C ALA A 51 11.41 -8.86 23.18
N LEU A 52 11.33 -8.01 22.15
CA LEU A 52 10.93 -8.41 20.81
C LEU A 52 11.89 -9.44 20.22
N LYS A 53 13.21 -9.21 20.34
CA LYS A 53 14.22 -10.16 19.86
C LYS A 53 14.13 -11.51 20.57
N GLY A 54 13.96 -11.49 21.88
CA GLY A 54 13.80 -12.70 22.67
C GLY A 54 12.57 -13.50 22.25
N GLU A 55 11.43 -12.85 22.09
CA GLU A 55 10.18 -13.51 21.70
C GLU A 55 10.21 -14.02 20.27
N VAL A 56 10.80 -13.28 19.32
CA VAL A 56 10.99 -13.73 17.92
C VAL A 56 11.89 -14.96 17.89
N ALA A 57 12.96 -14.99 18.70
CA ALA A 57 13.85 -16.14 18.78
C ALA A 57 13.14 -17.36 19.43
N ALA A 58 12.39 -17.16 20.51
CA ALA A 58 11.62 -18.20 21.19
C ALA A 58 10.59 -18.85 20.25
N ARG A 59 9.98 -18.07 19.35
CA ARG A 59 9.03 -18.56 18.32
C ARG A 59 9.72 -19.13 17.07
N GLY A 60 11.04 -19.07 16.94
CA GLY A 60 11.79 -19.51 15.75
C GLY A 60 11.48 -18.69 14.50
N LYS A 61 11.02 -17.42 14.65
CA LYS A 61 10.52 -16.57 13.56
C LYS A 61 11.54 -15.55 13.02
N HIS A 62 12.81 -15.70 13.31
CA HIS A 62 13.89 -14.75 12.96
C HIS A 62 14.08 -14.53 11.44
N VAL A 63 13.61 -15.45 10.60
CA VAL A 63 13.62 -15.29 9.14
C VAL A 63 12.42 -14.45 8.67
N GLU A 64 11.26 -14.63 9.30
CA GLU A 64 10.01 -13.97 8.92
C GLU A 64 9.85 -12.58 9.55
N ILE A 65 10.40 -12.38 10.76
CA ILE A 65 10.27 -11.15 11.54
C ILE A 65 11.64 -10.59 11.83
N TRP A 66 11.88 -9.39 11.34
CA TRP A 66 13.11 -8.66 11.63
C TRP A 66 12.83 -7.58 12.68
N VAL A 67 13.71 -7.46 13.65
CA VAL A 67 13.69 -6.41 14.65
C VAL A 67 15.02 -5.68 14.61
N THR A 68 14.98 -4.37 14.44
CA THR A 68 16.16 -3.52 14.30
C THR A 68 16.03 -2.31 15.20
N LYS A 69 17.12 -1.98 15.93
CA LYS A 69 17.21 -0.68 16.62
C LYS A 69 17.42 0.44 15.60
N THR A 70 16.75 1.56 15.81
CA THR A 70 16.94 2.74 15.00
C THR A 70 17.11 3.99 15.85
N HIS A 71 17.57 5.06 15.22
CA HIS A 71 17.56 6.39 15.80
C HIS A 71 16.12 6.95 15.87
N CYS A 72 15.98 8.25 16.12
CA CYS A 72 14.71 8.90 16.33
C CYS A 72 13.76 8.71 15.14
N LEU A 73 12.53 8.25 15.41
CA LEU A 73 11.45 8.12 14.43
C LEU A 73 10.55 9.38 14.38
N GLY A 74 10.96 10.48 15.05
CA GLY A 74 10.24 11.75 15.01
C GLY A 74 9.14 11.90 16.07
N ILE A 75 8.69 10.83 16.70
CA ILE A 75 7.68 10.83 17.77
C ILE A 75 8.35 10.44 19.08
N CYS A 76 8.14 11.24 20.11
CA CYS A 76 8.67 10.98 21.45
C CYS A 76 7.51 10.72 22.43
N PRO A 77 7.18 9.46 22.72
CA PRO A 77 6.09 9.10 23.57
C PRO A 77 6.40 9.41 25.05
N LYS A 78 5.34 9.63 25.86
CA LYS A 78 5.49 9.78 27.31
C LYS A 78 5.83 8.44 27.98
N HIS A 79 5.27 7.37 27.47
CA HIS A 79 5.46 6.00 27.95
C HIS A 79 6.03 5.15 26.83
N GLY A 80 6.57 3.97 27.16
CA GLY A 80 7.07 3.03 26.16
C GLY A 80 8.07 3.62 25.14
N ALA A 81 8.02 3.13 23.93
CA ALA A 81 8.85 3.56 22.82
C ALA A 81 8.04 3.71 21.53
N THR A 82 8.65 4.34 20.52
CA THR A 82 8.08 4.40 19.16
C THR A 82 8.63 3.26 18.31
N VAL A 83 7.75 2.60 17.58
CA VAL A 83 8.06 1.50 16.67
C VAL A 83 7.53 1.82 15.28
N ALA A 84 8.36 1.63 14.25
CA ALA A 84 7.87 1.57 12.89
C ALA A 84 7.71 0.11 12.45
N ARG A 85 6.63 -0.18 11.71
CA ARG A 85 6.23 -1.51 11.27
C ARG A 85 6.11 -1.54 9.76
N TYR A 86 6.77 -2.51 9.11
CA TYR A 86 6.71 -2.67 7.68
C TYR A 86 6.57 -4.14 7.28
N PRO A 87 5.63 -4.45 6.39
CA PRO A 87 4.59 -3.57 5.85
C PRO A 87 3.44 -3.38 6.84
N SER A 88 2.85 -2.19 6.90
CA SER A 88 1.64 -1.92 7.70
C SER A 88 0.92 -0.69 7.13
N PRO A 89 -0.43 -0.63 7.15
CA PRO A 89 -1.18 0.57 6.83
C PRO A 89 -0.89 1.71 7.80
N ASP A 90 -0.66 1.38 9.10
CA ASP A 90 -0.24 2.31 10.14
C ASP A 90 1.22 2.06 10.49
N PRO A 91 2.15 2.64 9.71
CA PRO A 91 3.56 2.24 9.78
C PRO A 91 4.27 2.69 11.05
N ILE A 92 3.77 3.69 11.77
CA ILE A 92 4.40 4.22 13.00
C ILE A 92 3.40 4.22 14.14
N ILE A 93 3.76 3.58 15.25
CA ILE A 93 3.01 3.56 16.50
C ILE A 93 3.88 4.07 17.66
N SER A 94 3.26 4.76 18.59
CA SER A 94 3.91 5.30 19.79
C SER A 94 3.38 4.66 21.06
N ASP A 95 4.02 4.96 22.18
CA ASP A 95 3.66 4.47 23.52
C ASP A 95 3.63 2.93 23.63
N VAL A 96 4.48 2.26 22.86
CA VAL A 96 4.59 0.79 22.85
C VAL A 96 5.44 0.33 24.04
N GLU A 97 4.89 -0.54 24.85
CA GLU A 97 5.54 -1.12 26.02
C GLU A 97 5.90 -2.59 25.80
N VAL A 98 6.70 -3.16 26.70
CA VAL A 98 7.11 -4.57 26.63
C VAL A 98 5.91 -5.53 26.69
N CYS A 99 4.84 -5.16 27.41
CA CYS A 99 3.61 -5.96 27.47
C CYS A 99 2.87 -6.07 26.13
N ASP A 100 3.14 -5.17 25.18
CA ASP A 100 2.50 -5.18 23.85
C ASP A 100 3.20 -6.13 22.86
N VAL A 101 4.36 -6.68 23.21
CA VAL A 101 5.15 -7.58 22.37
C VAL A 101 4.33 -8.73 21.75
N PRO A 102 3.47 -9.45 22.53
CA PRO A 102 2.66 -10.52 21.94
C PRO A 102 1.69 -10.02 20.87
N ALA A 103 1.08 -8.85 21.05
CA ALA A 103 0.14 -8.25 20.10
C ALA A 103 0.87 -7.80 18.82
N LEU A 104 2.01 -7.12 18.95
CA LEU A 104 2.84 -6.72 17.80
C LEU A 104 3.27 -7.91 16.94
N LEU A 105 3.61 -9.04 17.56
CA LEU A 105 4.04 -10.24 16.87
C LEU A 105 2.88 -11.08 16.33
N ALA A 106 1.66 -10.94 16.86
CA ALA A 106 0.47 -11.57 16.31
C ALA A 106 0.11 -11.00 14.93
N GLU A 107 0.37 -9.71 14.70
CA GLU A 107 0.19 -9.06 13.41
C GLU A 107 1.09 -9.67 12.31
N ALA A 108 2.25 -10.21 12.66
CA ALA A 108 3.12 -10.92 11.71
C ALA A 108 2.48 -12.18 11.11
N GLY A 109 1.48 -12.76 11.82
CA GLY A 109 0.66 -13.86 11.31
C GLY A 109 -0.48 -13.41 10.40
N ALA A 110 -0.86 -12.14 10.49
CA ALA A 110 -1.91 -11.53 9.67
C ALA A 110 -1.42 -11.17 8.23
N GLY A 111 -0.27 -11.68 7.81
CA GLY A 111 0.26 -11.59 6.45
C GLY A 111 0.35 -10.16 5.90
N ASN A 112 1.37 -9.88 5.14
CA ASN A 112 1.33 -8.77 4.17
C ASN A 112 0.00 -8.90 3.41
N PRO A 113 -0.85 -7.87 3.30
CA PRO A 113 -2.00 -7.97 2.43
C PRO A 113 -1.48 -8.51 1.09
N ASP A 114 -2.04 -9.63 0.69
CA ASP A 114 -1.68 -10.27 -0.57
C ASP A 114 -1.73 -9.18 -1.67
N PRO A 115 -0.63 -8.88 -2.35
CA PRO A 115 -0.65 -7.88 -3.41
C PRO A 115 -1.71 -8.21 -4.46
N ALA A 116 -2.00 -9.49 -4.68
CA ALA A 116 -3.08 -9.95 -5.55
C ALA A 116 -4.46 -9.55 -4.99
N ALA A 117 -4.68 -9.71 -3.67
CA ALA A 117 -5.92 -9.28 -3.03
C ALA A 117 -6.13 -7.75 -3.14
N GLY A 118 -5.05 -6.96 -3.07
CA GLY A 118 -5.10 -5.51 -3.31
C GLY A 118 -5.52 -5.18 -4.75
N TRP A 119 -4.96 -5.88 -5.74
CA TRP A 119 -5.34 -5.72 -7.14
C TRP A 119 -6.79 -6.14 -7.40
N ASP A 120 -7.25 -7.24 -6.80
CA ASP A 120 -8.63 -7.72 -6.95
C ASP A 120 -9.64 -6.75 -6.34
N ALA A 121 -9.29 -6.08 -5.24
CA ALA A 121 -10.12 -5.03 -4.66
C ALA A 121 -10.21 -3.80 -5.58
N ILE A 122 -9.09 -3.33 -6.11
CA ILE A 122 -9.05 -2.20 -7.05
C ILE A 122 -9.86 -2.54 -8.32
N GLU A 123 -9.69 -3.73 -8.88
CA GLU A 123 -10.40 -4.15 -10.08
C GLU A 123 -11.92 -4.22 -9.84
N ARG A 124 -12.34 -4.69 -8.68
CA ARG A 124 -13.76 -4.74 -8.29
C ARG A 124 -14.37 -3.35 -8.21
N GLU A 125 -13.69 -2.39 -7.59
CA GLU A 125 -14.15 -1.00 -7.52
C GLU A 125 -14.23 -0.34 -8.91
N LEU A 126 -13.26 -0.58 -9.76
CA LEU A 126 -13.26 -0.06 -11.13
C LEU A 126 -14.42 -0.62 -11.96
N LEU A 127 -14.70 -1.92 -11.83
CA LEU A 127 -15.85 -2.55 -12.49
C LEU A 127 -17.17 -1.99 -11.99
N ALA A 128 -17.31 -1.73 -10.69
CA ALA A 128 -18.49 -1.09 -10.12
C ALA A 128 -18.70 0.34 -10.66
N ILE A 129 -17.61 1.11 -10.80
CA ILE A 129 -17.65 2.45 -11.41
C ILE A 129 -18.05 2.36 -12.89
N GLU A 130 -17.48 1.42 -13.64
CA GLU A 130 -17.85 1.21 -15.06
C GLU A 130 -19.31 0.84 -15.23
N GLU A 131 -19.83 -0.05 -14.39
CA GLU A 131 -21.24 -0.46 -14.43
C GLU A 131 -22.17 0.73 -14.15
N LEU A 132 -21.87 1.50 -13.10
CA LEU A 132 -22.63 2.70 -12.74
C LEU A 132 -22.62 3.72 -13.88
N GLN A 133 -21.47 3.96 -14.48
CA GLN A 133 -21.31 4.92 -15.57
C GLN A 133 -21.98 4.43 -16.85
N THR A 134 -21.90 3.14 -17.16
CA THR A 134 -22.59 2.51 -18.29
C THR A 134 -24.10 2.70 -18.17
N LYS A 135 -24.65 2.46 -16.98
CA LYS A 135 -26.08 2.69 -16.70
C LYS A 135 -26.46 4.15 -16.94
N LYS A 136 -25.65 5.09 -16.44
CA LYS A 136 -25.89 6.53 -16.61
C LYS A 136 -25.92 6.94 -18.08
N VAL A 137 -24.95 6.47 -18.89
CA VAL A 137 -24.89 6.75 -20.34
C VAL A 137 -26.13 6.20 -21.04
N LEU A 138 -26.54 4.97 -20.72
CA LEU A 138 -27.73 4.35 -21.29
C LEU A 138 -29.02 5.07 -20.86
N ASP A 139 -29.13 5.49 -19.61
CA ASP A 139 -30.30 6.24 -19.11
C ASP A 139 -30.41 7.62 -19.80
N LEU A 140 -29.29 8.30 -20.06
CA LEU A 140 -29.27 9.53 -20.84
C LEU A 140 -29.68 9.27 -22.29
N ALA A 141 -29.11 8.25 -22.93
CA ALA A 141 -29.49 7.88 -24.30
C ALA A 141 -30.99 7.61 -24.43
N ARG A 142 -31.60 6.89 -23.49
CA ARG A 142 -33.02 6.60 -23.47
C ARG A 142 -33.95 7.79 -23.22
N ARG A 143 -33.42 8.85 -22.59
CA ARG A 143 -34.13 10.13 -22.47
C ARG A 143 -34.19 10.87 -23.80
N LEU A 144 -33.11 10.79 -24.59
CA LEU A 144 -33.01 11.40 -25.91
C LEU A 144 -33.81 10.60 -26.96
N LYS A 145 -33.66 9.27 -26.92
CA LYS A 145 -34.39 8.35 -27.79
C LYS A 145 -34.84 7.10 -27.03
N PRO A 146 -36.13 6.94 -26.71
CA PRO A 146 -36.66 5.77 -26.04
C PRO A 146 -36.39 4.48 -26.82
N GLY A 147 -36.08 3.42 -26.10
CA GLY A 147 -35.88 2.08 -26.68
C GLY A 147 -34.46 1.73 -27.05
N LEU A 148 -33.48 2.66 -26.92
CA LEU A 148 -32.08 2.35 -27.17
C LEU A 148 -31.56 1.29 -26.19
N THR A 149 -30.75 0.38 -26.75
CA THR A 149 -30.05 -0.68 -26.05
C THR A 149 -28.58 -0.27 -25.75
N LEU A 150 -27.88 -1.08 -25.00
CA LEU A 150 -26.44 -0.85 -24.74
C LEU A 150 -25.61 -1.00 -26.04
N GLU A 151 -26.01 -1.87 -26.95
CA GLU A 151 -25.35 -2.09 -28.23
C GLU A 151 -25.50 -0.86 -29.14
N ASP A 152 -26.69 -0.25 -29.18
CA ASP A 152 -26.94 0.98 -29.93
C ASP A 152 -26.05 2.13 -29.45
N VAL A 153 -25.89 2.26 -28.14
CA VAL A 153 -25.04 3.29 -27.52
C VAL A 153 -23.55 3.13 -27.85
N GLN A 154 -23.09 1.93 -28.20
CA GLN A 154 -21.72 1.69 -28.66
C GLN A 154 -21.46 2.20 -30.09
N ASN A 155 -22.53 2.45 -30.87
CA ASN A 155 -22.46 2.96 -32.23
C ASN A 155 -23.28 4.27 -32.35
N PRO A 156 -22.89 5.34 -31.62
CA PRO A 156 -23.68 6.56 -31.52
C PRO A 156 -23.90 7.29 -32.85
N HIS A 157 -23.03 7.07 -33.83
CA HIS A 157 -23.14 7.69 -35.17
C HIS A 157 -24.40 7.27 -35.94
N ASP A 158 -25.00 6.13 -35.57
CA ASP A 158 -26.24 5.66 -36.17
C ASP A 158 -27.49 6.35 -35.60
N PHE A 159 -27.31 7.15 -34.56
CA PHE A 159 -28.37 7.80 -33.79
C PHE A 159 -28.10 9.31 -33.63
N PRO A 160 -28.54 10.15 -34.58
CA PRO A 160 -28.32 11.60 -34.52
C PRO A 160 -28.85 12.26 -33.23
N GLU A 161 -29.83 11.64 -32.56
CA GLU A 161 -30.40 12.11 -31.31
C GLU A 161 -29.37 12.08 -30.15
N LEU A 162 -28.32 11.27 -30.25
CA LEU A 162 -27.24 11.19 -29.29
C LEU A 162 -26.19 12.29 -29.47
N ASP A 163 -26.31 13.17 -30.47
CA ASP A 163 -25.46 14.35 -30.59
C ASP A 163 -25.86 15.42 -29.57
N ASP A 164 -25.72 15.07 -28.29
CA ASP A 164 -26.08 15.86 -27.11
C ASP A 164 -24.87 16.03 -26.21
N ALA A 165 -24.65 17.26 -25.70
CA ALA A 165 -23.47 17.61 -24.93
C ALA A 165 -23.36 16.82 -23.60
N ASP A 166 -24.48 16.63 -22.90
CA ASP A 166 -24.49 15.90 -21.63
C ASP A 166 -24.27 14.41 -21.85
N TRP A 167 -24.80 13.88 -22.96
CA TRP A 167 -24.57 12.50 -23.33
C TRP A 167 -23.08 12.28 -23.70
N HIS A 168 -22.51 13.13 -24.53
CA HIS A 168 -21.08 13.05 -24.90
C HIS A 168 -20.17 13.19 -23.68
N TYR A 169 -20.51 14.05 -22.74
CA TYR A 169 -19.75 14.20 -21.49
C TYR A 169 -19.77 12.88 -20.68
N ALA A 170 -20.95 12.26 -20.53
CA ALA A 170 -21.09 11.03 -19.79
C ALA A 170 -20.37 9.84 -20.48
N ASP A 171 -20.46 9.75 -21.80
CA ASP A 171 -19.75 8.75 -22.61
C ASP A 171 -18.23 8.93 -22.54
N GLY A 172 -17.75 10.16 -22.56
CA GLY A 172 -16.34 10.49 -22.38
C GLY A 172 -15.80 10.01 -21.02
N ILE A 173 -16.59 10.16 -19.93
CA ILE A 173 -16.22 9.62 -18.61
C ILE A 173 -16.16 8.09 -18.65
N LEU A 174 -17.14 7.42 -19.25
CA LEU A 174 -17.15 5.97 -19.39
C LEU A 174 -15.94 5.47 -20.16
N THR A 175 -15.64 6.10 -21.28
CA THR A 175 -14.49 5.76 -22.13
C THR A 175 -13.18 5.97 -21.39
N GLY A 176 -13.04 7.07 -20.65
CA GLY A 176 -11.89 7.34 -19.79
C GLY A 176 -11.71 6.28 -18.71
N THR A 177 -12.79 5.91 -18.02
CA THR A 177 -12.77 4.87 -16.98
C THR A 177 -12.32 3.52 -17.56
N LYS A 178 -12.88 3.09 -18.70
CA LYS A 178 -12.47 1.85 -19.40
C LYS A 178 -10.99 1.87 -19.79
N SER A 179 -10.48 3.02 -20.20
CA SER A 179 -9.06 3.20 -20.57
C SER A 179 -8.16 3.01 -19.34
N VAL A 180 -8.53 3.57 -18.19
CA VAL A 180 -7.80 3.40 -16.92
C VAL A 180 -7.82 1.94 -16.48
N THR A 181 -8.98 1.28 -16.51
CA THR A 181 -9.11 -0.15 -16.17
C THR A 181 -8.21 -1.01 -17.02
N SER A 182 -8.21 -0.77 -18.34
CA SER A 182 -7.37 -1.51 -19.28
C SER A 182 -5.86 -1.29 -19.00
N ALA A 183 -5.46 -0.05 -18.71
CA ALA A 183 -4.07 0.26 -18.38
C ALA A 183 -3.62 -0.42 -17.07
N LEU A 184 -4.46 -0.43 -16.04
CA LEU A 184 -4.17 -1.10 -14.77
C LEU A 184 -4.09 -2.62 -14.92
N ARG A 185 -4.96 -3.24 -15.70
CA ARG A 185 -4.88 -4.67 -16.04
C ARG A 185 -3.57 -5.01 -16.75
N ALA A 186 -3.18 -4.20 -17.73
CA ALA A 186 -1.91 -4.38 -18.41
C ALA A 186 -0.69 -4.20 -17.49
N MET A 187 -0.77 -3.30 -16.51
CA MET A 187 0.26 -3.12 -15.50
C MET A 187 0.35 -4.33 -14.57
N ARG A 188 -0.79 -4.86 -14.09
CA ARG A 188 -0.86 -6.08 -13.27
C ARG A 188 -0.19 -7.25 -13.96
N LEU A 189 -0.51 -7.50 -15.24
CA LEU A 189 0.08 -8.59 -16.01
C LEU A 189 1.60 -8.46 -16.16
N ARG A 190 2.11 -7.23 -16.36
CA ARG A 190 3.57 -6.99 -16.41
C ARG A 190 4.24 -7.23 -15.06
N SER A 191 3.58 -6.94 -13.96
CA SER A 191 4.11 -7.17 -12.62
C SER A 191 4.16 -8.66 -12.25
N SER A 192 3.21 -9.46 -12.74
CA SER A 192 3.12 -10.91 -12.49
C SER A 192 4.05 -11.74 -13.41
N GLY A 193 4.47 -11.20 -14.54
CA GLY A 193 5.33 -11.91 -15.52
C GLY A 193 6.84 -11.72 -15.29
N ASN A 194 7.24 -11.08 -14.20
CA ASN A 194 8.64 -10.75 -13.90
C ASN A 194 9.19 -11.54 -12.67
N GLU A 195 8.53 -12.67 -12.29
CA GLU A 195 9.00 -13.64 -11.30
C GLU A 195 9.74 -14.79 -11.93
#